data_602b48b8464335c4c9651eb1d3806a5f
#
_entry.id   602b48b8464335c4c9651eb1d3806a5f
#
_cell.length_a   1.000
_cell.length_b   1.000
_cell.length_c   1.000
_cell.angle_alpha   90.00
_cell.angle_beta   90.00
_cell.angle_gamma   90.00
#
_symmetry.space_group_name_H-M   'P 1'
#
loop_
_entity.id
_entity.type
_entity.pdbx_description
1 polymer ?
#
loop_
_entity_poly.entity_id
_entity_poly.type
_entity_poly.pdbx_seq_one_letter_code
_entity_poly.pdbx_strand_id
1 'polypeptide(L)'
;MKLSFHRPTSRILIAGTLFLVFLLGTVLGWANTHLLSADSRFEQFTEELFQKEVSGNMLNLHYSLAYPEKKGIPRPKATLGTIPLPSSQLTDTSSASSEAEDFTSQTLKKLQTFKTSGLSESNRLTLDMLLLYYKTQADYQDYAILDEPLSPSLGIQAQLPVLLAEYTFYQKQDIADYLNLLVSVEPYFESILAFEQEKSQQGYFMSDTTLDRVLDQCRSFIKDPDSNYMLDIFAEKLKSFGKLPQKEQDILIRKHKQILLNKVIPAYQKLILGLQSLRGTGRPSQGLAHLNGGKKYYEYLLQSQTGSYTPVREMQKRLAGQIAADMNNAQKILKQNPSLLRKLNSHFDLPEMEPQDILTALCKKTGKDFPALPETDYTVRYVHRSMQEYLSPAFYLTPPLDTRTPNIIYINPSDQRSNLELFTTLSHEGFPGHLYQTIFFGNTGPSDIRYLITSSGYIEGWATYIESYGYQYAASYLDDNDASDYVCLAWLNRSINLCIYSLLDIGIHYYGWSQDETARLLKLFGITNTNAISEIYQYIVETPANYLKYCWGYLCFLDLKTEWQTVLGKAFNSKAFHQYLLEIGPVQFPVLQKYMQKHLQKLTVEENGHSAAVNSDTKRRCSFCTSYFFP
;
A
#
# COMPACT_ATOMS: atom_id res chain seq x y z
N MET A 1 -23.41 -28.45 75.31
CA MET A 1 -24.51 -28.09 74.40
C MET A 1 -24.02 -26.92 73.51
N LYS A 2 -23.53 -27.21 72.33
CA LYS A 2 -23.03 -26.20 71.35
C LYS A 2 -24.07 -26.08 70.25
N LEU A 3 -24.74 -24.95 70.21
CA LEU A 3 -25.65 -24.59 69.10
C LEU A 3 -24.83 -23.97 67.99
N SER A 4 -24.76 -24.65 66.80
CA SER A 4 -24.20 -24.12 65.55
C SER A 4 -25.30 -23.39 64.79
N PHE A 5 -25.15 -22.09 64.67
CA PHE A 5 -26.00 -21.28 63.79
C PHE A 5 -25.46 -21.38 62.37
N HIS A 6 -26.16 -22.12 61.49
CA HIS A 6 -25.99 -22.03 60.05
C HIS A 6 -26.72 -20.78 59.55
N ARG A 7 -25.99 -19.84 58.97
CA ARG A 7 -26.56 -18.65 58.25
C ARG A 7 -26.75 -18.97 56.79
N PRO A 8 -27.97 -19.22 56.29
CA PRO A 8 -28.22 -19.37 54.83
C PRO A 8 -28.30 -18.04 54.09
N THR A 9 -28.21 -16.89 54.73
CA THR A 9 -28.47 -15.56 54.17
C THR A 9 -27.38 -15.02 53.26
N SER A 10 -26.11 -15.44 53.40
CA SER A 10 -25.02 -14.90 52.59
C SER A 10 -24.99 -15.45 51.13
N ARG A 11 -25.40 -16.71 50.91
CA ARG A 11 -25.44 -17.31 49.57
C ARG A 11 -26.59 -16.76 48.72
N ILE A 12 -27.73 -16.44 49.32
CA ILE A 12 -28.88 -15.83 48.64
C ILE A 12 -28.57 -14.38 48.27
N LEU A 13 -27.84 -13.64 49.12
CA LEU A 13 -27.41 -12.27 48.80
C LEU A 13 -26.39 -12.24 47.64
N ILE A 14 -25.43 -13.16 47.62
CA ILE A 14 -24.43 -13.24 46.53
C ILE A 14 -25.09 -13.65 45.21
N ALA A 15 -26.01 -14.62 45.23
CA ALA A 15 -26.75 -15.04 44.04
C ALA A 15 -27.65 -13.90 43.52
N GLY A 16 -28.30 -13.15 44.44
CA GLY A 16 -29.11 -11.98 44.07
C GLY A 16 -28.31 -10.85 43.49
N THR A 17 -27.10 -10.58 44.02
CA THR A 17 -26.19 -9.54 43.44
C THR A 17 -25.66 -9.94 42.10
N LEU A 18 -25.25 -11.19 41.90
CA LEU A 18 -24.80 -11.69 40.60
C LEU A 18 -25.92 -11.67 39.56
N PHE A 19 -27.15 -12.02 39.92
CA PHE A 19 -28.32 -11.93 39.08
C PHE A 19 -28.66 -10.48 38.70
N LEU A 20 -28.54 -9.54 39.66
CA LEU A 20 -28.76 -8.11 39.41
C LEU A 20 -27.70 -7.50 38.49
N VAL A 21 -26.43 -7.90 38.67
CA VAL A 21 -25.32 -7.49 37.79
C VAL A 21 -25.52 -8.07 36.37
N PHE A 22 -25.96 -9.33 36.27
CA PHE A 22 -26.30 -9.95 34.98
C PHE A 22 -27.51 -9.26 34.32
N LEU A 23 -28.55 -8.96 35.07
CA LEU A 23 -29.74 -8.25 34.58
C LEU A 23 -29.42 -6.80 34.21
N LEU A 24 -28.61 -6.09 34.98
CA LEU A 24 -28.10 -4.77 34.62
C LEU A 24 -27.22 -4.82 33.36
N GLY A 25 -26.36 -5.83 33.26
CA GLY A 25 -25.54 -6.05 32.07
C GLY A 25 -26.38 -6.33 30.79
N THR A 26 -27.42 -7.15 30.93
CA THR A 26 -28.35 -7.45 29.82
C THR A 26 -29.25 -6.25 29.48
N VAL A 27 -29.72 -5.49 30.47
CA VAL A 27 -30.54 -4.28 30.23
C VAL A 27 -29.70 -3.15 29.68
N LEU A 28 -28.46 -2.97 30.15
CA LEU A 28 -27.50 -2.00 29.59
C LEU A 28 -27.09 -2.40 28.15
N GLY A 29 -26.86 -3.69 27.93
CA GLY A 29 -26.59 -4.21 26.57
C GLY A 29 -27.78 -4.00 25.63
N TRP A 30 -29.01 -4.31 26.10
CA TRP A 30 -30.23 -4.08 25.31
C TRP A 30 -30.53 -2.58 25.11
N ALA A 31 -30.35 -1.74 26.12
CA ALA A 31 -30.49 -0.29 26.01
C ALA A 31 -29.43 0.29 25.03
N ASN A 32 -28.19 -0.16 25.13
CA ASN A 32 -27.14 0.29 24.21
C ASN A 32 -27.43 -0.10 22.74
N THR A 33 -27.99 -1.29 22.51
CA THR A 33 -28.34 -1.73 21.14
C THR A 33 -29.62 -1.07 20.59
N HIS A 34 -30.50 -0.56 21.45
CA HIS A 34 -31.78 0.03 21.01
C HIS A 34 -31.86 1.56 21.12
N LEU A 35 -30.97 2.17 21.94
CA LEU A 35 -30.92 3.63 22.10
C LEU A 35 -29.87 4.29 21.18
N LEU A 36 -28.83 3.56 20.74
CA LEU A 36 -27.86 4.12 19.82
C LEU A 36 -28.42 4.23 18.40
N SER A 37 -28.12 5.34 17.73
CA SER A 37 -28.42 5.50 16.30
C SER A 37 -27.72 4.42 15.46
N ALA A 38 -28.20 4.20 14.24
CA ALA A 38 -27.51 3.29 13.30
C ALA A 38 -26.07 3.75 13.05
N ASP A 39 -25.87 5.04 12.97
CA ASP A 39 -24.58 5.69 12.78
C ASP A 39 -23.64 5.38 13.96
N SER A 40 -24.07 5.62 15.19
CA SER A 40 -23.24 5.34 16.39
C SER A 40 -22.91 3.86 16.56
N ARG A 41 -23.82 2.94 16.20
CA ARG A 41 -23.53 1.51 16.20
C ARG A 41 -22.50 1.11 15.15
N PHE A 42 -22.52 1.76 14.00
CA PHE A 42 -21.53 1.53 12.95
C PHE A 42 -20.17 2.09 13.35
N GLU A 43 -20.12 3.29 13.93
CA GLU A 43 -18.89 3.89 14.46
C GLU A 43 -18.26 3.02 15.55
N GLN A 44 -19.05 2.53 16.51
CA GLN A 44 -18.56 1.59 17.51
C GLN A 44 -17.99 0.32 16.86
N PHE A 45 -18.69 -0.26 15.90
CA PHE A 45 -18.22 -1.45 15.18
C PHE A 45 -16.91 -1.19 14.44
N THR A 46 -16.76 -0.05 13.75
CA THR A 46 -15.53 0.28 13.02
C THR A 46 -14.36 0.56 13.94
N GLU A 47 -14.61 1.11 15.13
CA GLU A 47 -13.59 1.28 16.16
C GLU A 47 -13.12 -0.08 16.73
N GLU A 48 -14.04 -0.98 17.06
CA GLU A 48 -13.71 -2.35 17.49
C GLU A 48 -12.94 -3.12 16.41
N LEU A 49 -13.34 -2.94 15.14
CA LEU A 49 -12.66 -3.52 13.98
C LEU A 49 -11.24 -2.99 13.84
N PHE A 50 -11.06 -1.67 13.94
CA PHE A 50 -9.73 -1.04 13.90
C PHE A 50 -8.82 -1.59 15.01
N GLN A 51 -9.33 -1.65 16.25
CA GLN A 51 -8.56 -2.18 17.38
C GLN A 51 -8.11 -3.63 17.15
N LYS A 52 -8.99 -4.46 16.60
CA LYS A 52 -8.68 -5.86 16.30
C LYS A 52 -7.65 -6.00 15.19
N GLU A 53 -7.82 -5.28 14.09
CA GLU A 53 -6.92 -5.31 12.94
C GLU A 53 -5.52 -4.77 13.28
N VAL A 54 -5.44 -3.63 13.96
CA VAL A 54 -4.16 -3.00 14.32
C VAL A 54 -3.38 -3.81 15.34
N SER A 55 -4.08 -4.55 16.23
CA SER A 55 -3.46 -5.40 17.26
C SER A 55 -3.09 -6.80 16.75
N GLY A 56 -3.29 -7.11 15.49
CA GLY A 56 -3.00 -8.42 14.91
C GLY A 56 -1.53 -8.85 15.07
N ASN A 57 -0.60 -7.92 14.99
CA ASN A 57 0.81 -8.14 15.32
C ASN A 57 1.48 -6.83 15.78
N MET A 58 2.67 -6.98 16.42
CA MET A 58 3.38 -5.84 17.00
C MET A 58 3.91 -4.85 15.96
N LEU A 59 4.34 -5.29 14.77
CA LEU A 59 4.81 -4.37 13.72
C LEU A 59 3.65 -3.51 13.21
N ASN A 60 2.50 -4.12 12.93
CA ASN A 60 1.30 -3.41 12.51
C ASN A 60 0.89 -2.34 13.54
N LEU A 61 0.84 -2.72 14.81
CA LEU A 61 0.51 -1.80 15.88
C LEU A 61 1.49 -0.63 15.95
N HIS A 62 2.79 -0.93 15.91
CA HIS A 62 3.86 0.06 16.07
C HIS A 62 3.89 1.09 14.93
N TYR A 63 3.72 0.63 13.69
CA TYR A 63 3.68 1.53 12.52
C TYR A 63 2.36 2.31 12.41
N SER A 64 1.28 1.79 13.00
CA SER A 64 -0.01 2.46 13.01
C SER A 64 -0.15 3.47 14.16
N LEU A 65 0.40 3.18 15.34
CA LEU A 65 0.24 3.97 16.56
C LEU A 65 1.55 4.09 17.35
N ALA A 66 1.95 5.34 17.65
CA ALA A 66 3.10 5.62 18.50
C ALA A 66 2.78 5.38 20.00
N TYR A 67 1.53 5.62 20.40
CA TYR A 67 1.06 5.53 21.78
C TYR A 67 -0.29 4.79 21.86
N PRO A 68 -0.35 3.48 21.55
CA PRO A 68 -1.60 2.73 21.50
C PRO A 68 -2.37 2.75 22.82
N GLU A 69 -1.68 2.87 23.95
CA GLU A 69 -2.27 2.93 25.30
C GLU A 69 -3.17 4.17 25.47
N LYS A 70 -2.88 5.28 24.78
CA LYS A 70 -3.73 6.49 24.81
C LYS A 70 -5.09 6.28 24.15
N LYS A 71 -5.18 5.29 23.25
CA LYS A 71 -6.44 4.85 22.62
C LYS A 71 -7.06 3.63 23.33
N GLY A 72 -6.50 3.20 24.47
CA GLY A 72 -6.97 2.01 25.20
C GLY A 72 -6.65 0.69 24.49
N ILE A 73 -5.74 0.69 23.51
CA ILE A 73 -5.37 -0.49 22.73
C ILE A 73 -4.20 -1.20 23.44
N PRO A 74 -4.38 -2.46 23.86
CA PRO A 74 -3.32 -3.22 24.49
C PRO A 74 -2.25 -3.63 23.46
N ARG A 75 -0.99 -3.64 23.88
CA ARG A 75 0.10 -4.16 23.07
C ARG A 75 -0.01 -5.68 22.95
N PRO A 76 0.02 -6.25 21.74
CA PRO A 76 0.12 -7.69 21.58
C PRO A 76 1.50 -8.18 22.03
N LYS A 77 1.69 -9.50 22.09
CA LYS A 77 3.02 -10.06 22.32
C LYS A 77 3.98 -9.58 21.22
N ALA A 78 5.14 -9.08 21.61
CA ALA A 78 6.14 -8.58 20.69
C ALA A 78 6.81 -9.73 19.93
N THR A 79 6.13 -10.25 18.91
CA THR A 79 6.59 -11.30 17.99
C THR A 79 6.19 -10.97 16.56
N LEU A 80 6.88 -11.54 15.60
CA LEU A 80 6.54 -11.43 14.17
C LEU A 80 5.36 -12.34 13.79
N GLY A 81 4.93 -13.23 14.71
CA GLY A 81 3.92 -14.23 14.41
C GLY A 81 4.48 -15.42 13.63
N THR A 82 3.61 -16.11 12.90
CA THR A 82 3.93 -17.25 12.02
C THR A 82 3.07 -17.18 10.78
N ILE A 83 3.54 -17.71 9.67
CA ILE A 83 2.73 -17.90 8.45
C ILE A 83 1.96 -19.21 8.60
N PRO A 84 0.62 -19.22 8.43
CA PRO A 84 -0.17 -20.45 8.48
C PRO A 84 0.11 -21.33 7.26
N LEU A 85 0.09 -22.64 7.44
CA LEU A 85 0.19 -23.59 6.34
C LEU A 85 -1.14 -23.69 5.58
N PRO A 86 -1.16 -23.62 4.25
CA PRO A 86 -2.39 -23.76 3.45
C PRO A 86 -3.11 -25.09 3.65
N SER A 87 -2.36 -26.18 3.83
CA SER A 87 -2.92 -27.52 4.08
C SER A 87 -3.66 -27.62 5.42
N SER A 88 -3.26 -26.85 6.43
CA SER A 88 -3.97 -26.80 7.71
C SER A 88 -5.32 -26.09 7.62
N GLN A 89 -5.53 -25.26 6.60
CA GLN A 89 -6.80 -24.58 6.34
C GLN A 89 -7.88 -25.55 5.85
N LEU A 90 -7.50 -26.66 5.19
CA LEU A 90 -8.42 -27.62 4.61
C LEU A 90 -8.80 -28.78 5.56
N THR A 91 -8.03 -29.04 6.61
CA THR A 91 -8.16 -30.29 7.38
C THR A 91 -8.34 -30.13 8.90
N ASP A 92 -8.10 -28.97 9.48
CA ASP A 92 -8.08 -28.82 10.94
C ASP A 92 -8.94 -27.66 11.44
N THR A 93 -10.07 -28.01 12.08
CA THR A 93 -11.01 -27.07 12.70
C THR A 93 -10.47 -26.47 14.02
N SER A 94 -9.21 -26.71 14.37
CA SER A 94 -8.60 -26.34 15.65
C SER A 94 -7.40 -25.37 15.58
N SER A 95 -7.03 -24.84 14.40
CA SER A 95 -5.85 -23.98 14.24
C SER A 95 -6.16 -22.50 14.01
N ALA A 96 -5.18 -21.64 14.26
CA ALA A 96 -5.27 -20.17 14.09
C ALA A 96 -5.71 -19.72 12.67
N SER A 97 -5.55 -20.56 11.65
CA SER A 97 -6.00 -20.29 10.28
C SER A 97 -7.52 -20.37 10.14
N SER A 98 -8.19 -21.28 10.86
CA SER A 98 -9.66 -21.36 10.87
C SER A 98 -10.27 -20.14 11.57
N GLU A 99 -9.57 -19.55 12.57
CA GLU A 99 -10.03 -18.33 13.23
C GLU A 99 -9.88 -17.09 12.35
N ALA A 100 -8.83 -16.99 11.52
CA ALA A 100 -8.64 -15.88 10.60
C ALA A 100 -9.62 -15.93 9.42
N GLU A 101 -9.88 -17.12 8.88
CA GLU A 101 -10.89 -17.37 7.84
C GLU A 101 -12.29 -17.05 8.37
N ASP A 102 -12.61 -17.54 9.56
CA ASP A 102 -13.85 -17.21 10.25
C ASP A 102 -13.97 -15.68 10.51
N PHE A 103 -12.86 -14.99 10.84
CA PHE A 103 -12.86 -13.55 11.07
C PHE A 103 -13.26 -12.74 9.84
N THR A 104 -12.69 -13.00 8.65
CA THR A 104 -13.04 -12.32 7.41
C THR A 104 -14.51 -12.53 7.05
N SER A 105 -14.98 -13.78 7.12
CA SER A 105 -16.35 -14.14 6.84
C SER A 105 -17.33 -13.58 7.88
N GLN A 106 -17.01 -13.61 9.16
CA GLN A 106 -17.82 -13.02 10.23
C GLN A 106 -17.91 -11.50 10.09
N THR A 107 -16.78 -10.83 9.78
CA THR A 107 -16.75 -9.38 9.58
C THR A 107 -17.61 -8.99 8.36
N LEU A 108 -17.48 -9.71 7.25
CA LEU A 108 -18.31 -9.47 6.06
C LEU A 108 -19.81 -9.65 6.35
N LYS A 109 -20.20 -10.74 7.02
CA LYS A 109 -21.58 -10.97 7.45
C LYS A 109 -22.09 -9.84 8.35
N LYS A 110 -21.27 -9.37 9.29
CA LYS A 110 -21.63 -8.26 10.19
C LYS A 110 -21.82 -6.96 9.43
N LEU A 111 -20.90 -6.61 8.51
CA LEU A 111 -21.01 -5.43 7.65
C LEU A 111 -22.32 -5.44 6.84
N GLN A 112 -22.72 -6.59 6.30
CA GLN A 112 -23.97 -6.76 5.55
C GLN A 112 -25.25 -6.50 6.37
N THR A 113 -25.17 -6.53 7.71
CA THR A 113 -26.32 -6.21 8.57
C THR A 113 -26.62 -4.71 8.67
N PHE A 114 -25.66 -3.84 8.33
CA PHE A 114 -25.84 -2.40 8.42
C PHE A 114 -26.63 -1.86 7.22
N LYS A 115 -27.77 -1.19 7.53
CA LYS A 115 -28.60 -0.55 6.51
C LYS A 115 -28.08 0.86 6.20
N THR A 116 -27.85 1.15 4.94
CA THR A 116 -27.32 2.45 4.48
C THR A 116 -28.24 3.62 4.79
N SER A 117 -29.57 3.40 4.90
CA SER A 117 -30.57 4.45 5.13
C SER A 117 -30.44 5.15 6.50
N GLY A 118 -29.76 4.54 7.46
CA GLY A 118 -29.56 5.11 8.80
C GLY A 118 -28.16 5.67 9.04
N LEU A 119 -27.28 5.67 8.03
CA LEU A 119 -25.89 6.10 8.14
C LEU A 119 -25.68 7.49 7.53
N SER A 120 -24.77 8.26 8.11
CA SER A 120 -24.20 9.48 7.51
C SER A 120 -23.52 9.19 6.16
N GLU A 121 -23.24 10.19 5.36
CA GLU A 121 -22.58 10.01 4.06
C GLU A 121 -21.16 9.43 4.25
N SER A 122 -20.42 9.87 5.28
CA SER A 122 -19.10 9.36 5.64
C SER A 122 -19.15 7.87 6.05
N ASN A 123 -20.11 7.50 6.91
CA ASN A 123 -20.26 6.11 7.36
C ASN A 123 -20.76 5.18 6.25
N ARG A 124 -21.58 5.68 5.32
CA ARG A 124 -21.96 4.93 4.10
C ARG A 124 -20.76 4.67 3.19
N LEU A 125 -19.90 5.68 3.00
CA LEU A 125 -18.66 5.52 2.24
C LEU A 125 -17.76 4.45 2.88
N THR A 126 -17.56 4.54 4.20
CA THR A 126 -16.76 3.59 4.97
C THR A 126 -17.34 2.17 4.88
N LEU A 127 -18.67 2.03 4.97
CA LEU A 127 -19.35 0.73 4.81
C LEU A 127 -19.12 0.14 3.41
N ASP A 128 -19.33 0.93 2.35
CA ASP A 128 -19.13 0.49 0.97
C ASP A 128 -17.67 0.04 0.74
N MET A 129 -16.71 0.78 1.29
CA MET A 129 -15.27 0.45 1.23
C MET A 129 -14.95 -0.87 1.95
N LEU A 130 -15.44 -1.04 3.18
CA LEU A 130 -15.20 -2.24 3.98
C LEU A 130 -15.88 -3.47 3.37
N LEU A 131 -17.11 -3.36 2.88
CA LEU A 131 -17.81 -4.45 2.19
C LEU A 131 -17.03 -4.94 0.99
N LEU A 132 -16.49 -4.02 0.18
CA LEU A 132 -15.72 -4.37 -1.01
C LEU A 132 -14.38 -5.01 -0.63
N TYR A 133 -13.69 -4.46 0.36
CA TYR A 133 -12.44 -5.00 0.87
C TYR A 133 -12.60 -6.43 1.41
N TYR A 134 -13.52 -6.65 2.36
CA TYR A 134 -13.69 -7.96 2.98
C TYR A 134 -14.24 -9.00 2.01
N LYS A 135 -15.04 -8.59 1.01
CA LYS A 135 -15.44 -9.48 -0.09
C LYS A 135 -14.21 -9.94 -0.88
N THR A 136 -13.33 -9.02 -1.26
CA THR A 136 -12.10 -9.36 -2.00
C THR A 136 -11.19 -10.28 -1.18
N GLN A 137 -11.06 -10.03 0.13
CA GLN A 137 -10.28 -10.91 1.01
C GLN A 137 -10.89 -12.32 1.15
N ALA A 138 -12.22 -12.43 1.15
CA ALA A 138 -12.88 -13.74 1.20
C ALA A 138 -12.62 -14.57 -0.06
N ASP A 139 -12.52 -13.93 -1.24
CA ASP A 139 -12.23 -14.60 -2.51
C ASP A 139 -10.78 -15.12 -2.61
N TYR A 140 -9.88 -14.67 -1.74
CA TYR A 140 -8.44 -15.05 -1.74
C TYR A 140 -8.15 -16.42 -1.11
N GLN A 141 -8.95 -16.85 -0.14
CA GLN A 141 -8.63 -17.99 0.75
C GLN A 141 -8.26 -19.28 0.01
N ASP A 142 -8.91 -19.57 -1.13
CA ASP A 142 -8.64 -20.75 -1.95
C ASP A 142 -7.27 -20.72 -2.67
N TYR A 143 -6.58 -19.57 -2.65
CA TYR A 143 -5.35 -19.34 -3.42
C TYR A 143 -4.13 -19.07 -2.55
N ALA A 144 -4.23 -19.17 -1.23
CA ALA A 144 -3.14 -18.85 -0.29
C ALA A 144 -1.83 -19.60 -0.57
N ILE A 145 -1.89 -20.82 -1.13
CA ILE A 145 -0.70 -21.60 -1.55
C ILE A 145 0.12 -20.90 -2.65
N LEU A 146 -0.50 -19.98 -3.41
CA LEU A 146 0.16 -19.23 -4.49
C LEU A 146 0.89 -17.98 -3.99
N ASP A 147 0.78 -17.64 -2.70
CA ASP A 147 1.52 -16.52 -2.12
C ASP A 147 3.03 -16.72 -2.22
N GLU A 148 3.75 -15.61 -2.36
CA GLU A 148 5.20 -15.56 -2.43
C GLU A 148 5.77 -14.72 -1.27
N PRO A 149 5.86 -15.29 -0.05
CA PRO A 149 6.41 -14.57 1.10
C PRO A 149 7.89 -14.22 0.91
N LEU A 150 8.58 -15.00 0.09
CA LEU A 150 9.96 -14.76 -0.33
C LEU A 150 9.99 -14.39 -1.82
N SER A 151 10.42 -13.19 -2.11
CA SER A 151 10.67 -12.75 -3.49
C SER A 151 11.85 -11.78 -3.54
N PRO A 152 12.57 -11.66 -4.65
CA PRO A 152 13.75 -10.80 -4.71
C PRO A 152 13.47 -9.32 -4.44
N SER A 153 12.30 -8.80 -4.81
CA SER A 153 11.99 -7.37 -4.68
C SER A 153 11.20 -7.03 -3.41
N LEU A 154 10.22 -7.86 -3.05
CA LEU A 154 9.24 -7.55 -2.00
C LEU A 154 9.22 -8.59 -0.87
N GLY A 155 10.11 -9.58 -0.92
CA GLY A 155 10.13 -10.69 0.04
C GLY A 155 10.58 -10.27 1.43
N ILE A 156 10.08 -11.00 2.41
CA ILE A 156 10.33 -10.76 3.84
C ILE A 156 11.83 -10.81 4.17
N GLN A 157 12.62 -11.64 3.49
CA GLN A 157 14.06 -11.75 3.72
C GLN A 157 14.80 -10.42 3.47
N ALA A 158 14.29 -9.58 2.56
CA ALA A 158 14.85 -8.27 2.25
C ALA A 158 14.15 -7.14 3.02
N GLN A 159 12.83 -7.20 3.16
CA GLN A 159 12.03 -6.13 3.76
C GLN A 159 12.08 -6.10 5.29
N LEU A 160 12.15 -7.25 5.96
CA LEU A 160 12.14 -7.30 7.43
C LEU A 160 13.32 -6.55 8.08
N PRO A 161 14.58 -6.67 7.62
CA PRO A 161 15.66 -5.87 8.15
C PRO A 161 15.45 -4.36 7.99
N VAL A 162 14.85 -3.93 6.89
CA VAL A 162 14.53 -2.52 6.63
C VAL A 162 13.46 -2.03 7.61
N LEU A 163 12.36 -2.78 7.76
CA LEU A 163 11.31 -2.46 8.73
C LEU A 163 11.86 -2.36 10.15
N LEU A 164 12.74 -3.27 10.55
CA LEU A 164 13.39 -3.21 11.86
C LEU A 164 14.40 -2.05 11.96
N ALA A 165 15.08 -1.69 10.88
CA ALA A 165 15.96 -0.53 10.84
C ALA A 165 15.17 0.78 10.99
N GLU A 166 14.00 0.91 10.41
CA GLU A 166 13.14 2.10 10.51
C GLU A 166 12.24 2.13 11.76
N TYR A 167 12.20 1.06 12.57
CA TYR A 167 11.38 0.97 13.78
C TYR A 167 11.73 2.08 14.79
N THR A 168 10.91 3.11 14.90
CA THR A 168 11.16 4.31 15.72
C THR A 168 10.89 4.07 17.21
N PHE A 169 11.73 4.59 18.12
CA PHE A 169 11.48 4.51 19.57
C PHE A 169 10.74 5.76 20.04
N TYR A 170 9.43 5.70 20.22
CA TYR A 170 8.61 6.76 20.78
C TYR A 170 8.64 6.74 22.31
N GLN A 171 8.71 5.55 22.90
CA GLN A 171 8.74 5.29 24.33
C GLN A 171 9.68 4.13 24.67
N LYS A 172 10.03 4.02 25.98
CA LYS A 172 11.00 3.01 26.43
C LYS A 172 10.55 1.56 26.16
N GLN A 173 9.23 1.30 26.17
CA GLN A 173 8.68 -0.01 25.88
C GLN A 173 9.01 -0.47 24.44
N ASP A 174 9.05 0.46 23.48
CA ASP A 174 9.36 0.14 22.08
C ASP A 174 10.73 -0.51 21.90
N ILE A 175 11.71 -0.17 22.77
CA ILE A 175 13.03 -0.78 22.75
C ILE A 175 12.96 -2.25 23.17
N ALA A 176 12.15 -2.56 24.20
CA ALA A 176 11.96 -3.94 24.64
C ALA A 176 11.20 -4.76 23.58
N ASP A 177 10.17 -4.17 22.98
CA ASP A 177 9.38 -4.81 21.93
C ASP A 177 10.24 -5.08 20.69
N TYR A 178 11.05 -4.11 20.25
CA TYR A 178 12.02 -4.27 19.17
C TYR A 178 12.99 -5.44 19.41
N LEU A 179 13.59 -5.53 20.61
CA LEU A 179 14.50 -6.62 20.93
C LEU A 179 13.80 -7.99 20.94
N ASN A 180 12.54 -8.05 21.35
CA ASN A 180 11.73 -9.27 21.29
C ASN A 180 11.35 -9.64 19.85
N LEU A 181 11.06 -8.66 18.98
CA LEU A 181 10.85 -8.89 17.55
C LEU A 181 12.09 -9.54 16.92
N LEU A 182 13.30 -9.06 17.22
CA LEU A 182 14.53 -9.69 16.74
C LEU A 182 14.67 -11.15 17.20
N VAL A 183 14.31 -11.46 18.45
CA VAL A 183 14.33 -12.84 18.96
C VAL A 183 13.34 -13.73 18.21
N SER A 184 12.23 -13.18 17.73
CA SER A 184 11.18 -13.91 17.02
C SER A 184 11.44 -14.14 15.53
N VAL A 185 12.56 -13.64 14.98
CA VAL A 185 12.93 -13.86 13.57
C VAL A 185 13.09 -15.35 13.26
N GLU A 186 13.73 -16.11 14.18
CA GLU A 186 13.96 -17.54 13.98
C GLU A 186 12.67 -18.34 13.82
N PRO A 187 11.71 -18.35 14.76
CA PRO A 187 10.44 -19.08 14.59
C PRO A 187 9.60 -18.56 13.41
N TYR A 188 9.70 -17.27 13.09
CA TYR A 188 9.01 -16.71 11.93
C TYR A 188 9.57 -17.29 10.62
N PHE A 189 10.90 -17.33 10.45
CA PHE A 189 11.53 -17.94 9.28
C PHE A 189 11.32 -19.45 9.20
N GLU A 190 11.23 -20.13 10.32
CA GLU A 190 10.87 -21.55 10.36
C GLU A 190 9.45 -21.77 9.80
N SER A 191 8.49 -20.89 10.10
CA SER A 191 7.15 -20.98 9.52
C SER A 191 7.13 -20.67 8.01
N ILE A 192 7.94 -19.72 7.55
CA ILE A 192 8.12 -19.44 6.11
C ILE A 192 8.71 -20.66 5.40
N LEU A 193 9.77 -21.26 5.98
CA LEU A 193 10.38 -22.44 5.40
C LEU A 193 9.40 -23.63 5.30
N ALA A 194 8.57 -23.84 6.33
CA ALA A 194 7.52 -24.85 6.30
C ALA A 194 6.50 -24.57 5.18
N PHE A 195 6.13 -23.32 4.97
CA PHE A 195 5.25 -22.91 3.87
C PHE A 195 5.90 -23.19 2.50
N GLU A 196 7.17 -22.85 2.31
CA GLU A 196 7.89 -23.14 1.06
C GLU A 196 8.10 -24.65 0.82
N GLN A 197 8.26 -25.44 1.87
CA GLN A 197 8.28 -26.90 1.79
C GLN A 197 6.93 -27.46 1.31
N GLU A 198 5.81 -26.95 1.81
CA GLU A 198 4.48 -27.30 1.35
C GLU A 198 4.29 -26.93 -0.14
N LYS A 199 4.70 -25.72 -0.55
CA LYS A 199 4.72 -25.33 -1.97
C LYS A 199 5.54 -26.27 -2.83
N SER A 200 6.69 -26.69 -2.34
CA SER A 200 7.56 -27.67 -3.04
C SER A 200 6.86 -29.00 -3.25
N GLN A 201 6.21 -29.53 -2.20
CA GLN A 201 5.46 -30.81 -2.28
C GLN A 201 4.29 -30.75 -3.27
N GLN A 202 3.68 -29.57 -3.41
CA GLN A 202 2.54 -29.36 -4.31
C GLN A 202 2.94 -28.82 -5.70
N GLY A 203 4.24 -28.63 -5.97
CA GLY A 203 4.74 -28.13 -7.27
C GLY A 203 4.59 -26.62 -7.49
N TYR A 204 4.41 -25.84 -6.42
CA TYR A 204 4.26 -24.37 -6.46
C TYR A 204 5.51 -23.62 -6.01
N PHE A 205 6.59 -24.30 -5.62
CA PHE A 205 7.82 -23.67 -5.16
C PHE A 205 8.43 -22.78 -6.27
N MET A 206 9.09 -21.69 -5.87
CA MET A 206 9.71 -20.75 -6.79
C MET A 206 10.74 -21.41 -7.73
N SER A 207 11.01 -20.78 -8.86
CA SER A 207 12.05 -21.25 -9.81
C SER A 207 13.44 -21.18 -9.18
N ASP A 208 14.37 -22.03 -9.66
CA ASP A 208 15.77 -21.97 -9.21
C ASP A 208 16.41 -20.60 -9.47
N THR A 209 16.04 -19.90 -10.52
CA THR A 209 16.50 -18.53 -10.80
C THR A 209 16.04 -17.56 -9.72
N THR A 210 14.78 -17.61 -9.32
CA THR A 210 14.23 -16.78 -8.23
C THR A 210 14.87 -17.16 -6.89
N LEU A 211 15.01 -18.48 -6.65
CA LEU A 211 15.68 -19.01 -5.46
C LEU A 211 17.11 -18.46 -5.31
N ASP A 212 17.90 -18.43 -6.38
CA ASP A 212 19.27 -17.89 -6.33
C ASP A 212 19.28 -16.43 -5.92
N ARG A 213 18.38 -15.60 -6.46
CA ARG A 213 18.24 -14.18 -6.09
C ARG A 213 17.87 -13.99 -4.61
N VAL A 214 16.93 -14.79 -4.11
CA VAL A 214 16.54 -14.78 -2.69
C VAL A 214 17.71 -15.19 -1.79
N LEU A 215 18.43 -16.26 -2.17
CA LEU A 215 19.60 -16.75 -1.43
C LEU A 215 20.73 -15.71 -1.40
N ASP A 216 20.97 -15.01 -2.50
CA ASP A 216 22.02 -13.99 -2.58
C ASP A 216 21.69 -12.79 -1.70
N GLN A 217 20.43 -12.39 -1.59
CA GLN A 217 19.99 -11.35 -0.64
C GLN A 217 20.18 -11.79 0.81
N CYS A 218 19.79 -13.02 1.14
CA CYS A 218 20.01 -13.58 2.48
C CYS A 218 21.51 -13.61 2.82
N ARG A 219 22.37 -14.06 1.90
CA ARG A 219 23.84 -14.11 2.08
C ARG A 219 24.42 -12.72 2.23
N SER A 220 23.98 -11.75 1.43
CA SER A 220 24.44 -10.37 1.52
C SER A 220 24.15 -9.76 2.89
N PHE A 221 22.95 -9.99 3.45
CA PHE A 221 22.59 -9.49 4.77
C PHE A 221 23.48 -10.05 5.90
N ILE A 222 23.88 -11.32 5.79
CA ILE A 222 24.69 -11.99 6.85
C ILE A 222 26.20 -12.03 6.58
N LYS A 223 26.67 -11.38 5.50
CA LYS A 223 28.05 -11.48 5.02
C LYS A 223 29.07 -11.08 6.08
N ASP A 224 28.83 -9.97 6.76
CA ASP A 224 29.71 -9.38 7.77
C ASP A 224 28.95 -9.17 9.08
N PRO A 225 28.75 -10.22 9.91
CA PRO A 225 27.89 -10.13 11.07
C PRO A 225 28.33 -9.10 12.12
N ASP A 226 29.64 -8.94 12.31
CA ASP A 226 30.22 -8.01 13.30
C ASP A 226 30.16 -6.54 12.87
N SER A 227 29.99 -6.26 11.57
CA SER A 227 29.81 -4.93 10.98
C SER A 227 28.43 -4.79 10.31
N ASN A 228 27.47 -5.63 10.70
CA ASN A 228 26.10 -5.51 10.18
C ASN A 228 25.49 -4.15 10.53
N TYR A 229 24.91 -3.48 9.54
CA TYR A 229 24.37 -2.11 9.67
C TYR A 229 23.31 -1.94 10.77
N MET A 230 22.60 -3.01 11.14
CA MET A 230 21.64 -2.95 12.23
C MET A 230 22.27 -2.58 13.58
N LEU A 231 23.59 -2.85 13.76
CA LEU A 231 24.31 -2.48 14.97
C LEU A 231 24.44 -0.96 15.10
N ASP A 232 24.85 -0.29 14.03
CA ASP A 232 25.04 1.16 13.99
C ASP A 232 23.71 1.88 14.09
N ILE A 233 22.72 1.46 13.31
CA ILE A 233 21.36 2.03 13.31
C ILE A 233 20.72 1.93 14.70
N PHE A 234 20.85 0.79 15.39
CA PHE A 234 20.31 0.67 16.74
C PHE A 234 20.97 1.62 17.74
N ALA A 235 22.30 1.79 17.67
CA ALA A 235 23.02 2.73 18.52
C ALA A 235 22.58 4.19 18.25
N GLU A 236 22.42 4.56 16.98
CA GLU A 236 21.94 5.89 16.58
C GLU A 236 20.50 6.16 17.07
N LYS A 237 19.63 5.16 16.98
CA LYS A 237 18.25 5.24 17.49
C LYS A 237 18.19 5.47 18.99
N LEU A 238 19.01 4.75 19.78
CA LEU A 238 19.10 4.96 21.22
C LEU A 238 19.58 6.36 21.55
N LYS A 239 20.58 6.86 20.83
CA LYS A 239 21.08 8.23 20.97
C LYS A 239 19.99 9.25 20.62
N SER A 240 19.26 9.05 19.53
CA SER A 240 18.17 9.92 19.09
C SER A 240 16.98 9.89 20.06
N PHE A 241 16.68 8.76 20.66
CA PHE A 241 15.66 8.64 21.72
C PHE A 241 15.99 9.52 22.93
N GLY A 242 17.26 9.66 23.32
CA GLY A 242 17.78 10.66 24.24
C GLY A 242 17.29 10.59 25.71
N LYS A 243 16.41 9.63 26.04
CA LYS A 243 15.78 9.50 27.37
C LYS A 243 16.44 8.45 28.26
N LEU A 244 17.59 7.90 27.86
CA LEU A 244 18.30 6.85 28.60
C LEU A 244 19.69 7.32 29.03
N PRO A 245 20.13 6.96 30.29
CA PRO A 245 21.51 7.15 30.72
C PRO A 245 22.49 6.35 29.83
N GLN A 246 23.71 6.85 29.61
CA GLN A 246 24.71 6.20 28.78
C GLN A 246 24.96 4.74 29.17
N LYS A 247 25.07 4.44 30.47
CA LYS A 247 25.25 3.06 30.98
C LYS A 247 24.13 2.11 30.53
N GLU A 248 22.88 2.60 30.48
CA GLU A 248 21.74 1.80 30.01
C GLU A 248 21.79 1.60 28.50
N GLN A 249 22.16 2.65 27.74
CA GLN A 249 22.39 2.54 26.28
C GLN A 249 23.46 1.48 25.97
N ASP A 250 24.59 1.50 26.68
CA ASP A 250 25.68 0.53 26.48
C ASP A 250 25.23 -0.92 26.76
N ILE A 251 24.38 -1.12 27.74
CA ILE A 251 23.80 -2.44 28.05
C ILE A 251 22.91 -2.91 26.90
N LEU A 252 22.04 -2.03 26.41
CA LEU A 252 21.10 -2.33 25.33
C LEU A 252 21.83 -2.60 24.01
N ILE A 253 22.88 -1.84 23.68
CA ILE A 253 23.72 -2.05 22.50
C ILE A 253 24.37 -3.44 22.56
N ARG A 254 24.94 -3.82 23.71
CA ARG A 254 25.52 -5.17 23.86
C ARG A 254 24.46 -6.26 23.74
N LYS A 255 23.27 -6.07 24.34
CA LYS A 255 22.16 -7.01 24.22
C LYS A 255 21.69 -7.15 22.79
N HIS A 256 21.54 -6.04 22.05
CA HIS A 256 21.16 -6.03 20.65
C HIS A 256 22.20 -6.83 19.81
N LYS A 257 23.51 -6.54 19.99
CA LYS A 257 24.58 -7.29 19.29
C LYS A 257 24.49 -8.79 19.58
N GLN A 258 24.28 -9.20 20.82
CA GLN A 258 24.12 -10.61 21.18
C GLN A 258 22.90 -11.25 20.49
N ILE A 259 21.76 -10.56 20.45
CA ILE A 259 20.56 -11.07 19.77
C ILE A 259 20.81 -11.18 18.27
N LEU A 260 21.37 -10.15 17.64
CA LEU A 260 21.68 -10.16 16.22
C LEU A 260 22.59 -11.35 15.86
N LEU A 261 23.71 -11.52 16.56
CA LEU A 261 24.69 -12.57 16.28
C LEU A 261 24.21 -13.99 16.62
N ASN A 262 23.40 -14.14 17.68
CA ASN A 262 23.03 -15.47 18.20
C ASN A 262 21.61 -15.90 17.81
N LYS A 263 20.78 -15.01 17.24
CA LYS A 263 19.40 -15.30 16.84
C LYS A 263 19.11 -14.94 15.39
N VAL A 264 19.32 -13.68 14.99
CA VAL A 264 18.96 -13.21 13.66
C VAL A 264 19.87 -13.82 12.58
N ILE A 265 21.20 -13.72 12.76
CA ILE A 265 22.15 -14.31 11.79
C ILE A 265 21.95 -15.82 11.64
N PRO A 266 21.84 -16.62 12.72
CA PRO A 266 21.54 -18.06 12.61
C PRO A 266 20.19 -18.36 11.95
N ALA A 267 19.16 -17.51 12.15
CA ALA A 267 17.86 -17.68 11.48
C ALA A 267 17.99 -17.58 9.95
N TYR A 268 18.76 -16.58 9.46
CA TYR A 268 19.07 -16.47 8.03
C TYR A 268 19.88 -17.67 7.52
N GLN A 269 20.86 -18.15 8.29
CA GLN A 269 21.65 -19.35 7.92
C GLN A 269 20.74 -20.58 7.78
N LYS A 270 19.80 -20.80 8.71
CA LYS A 270 18.80 -21.87 8.64
C LYS A 270 17.90 -21.72 7.42
N LEU A 271 17.41 -20.50 7.15
CA LEU A 271 16.57 -20.20 5.98
C LEU A 271 17.33 -20.54 4.69
N ILE A 272 18.58 -20.10 4.56
CA ILE A 272 19.46 -20.40 3.41
C ILE A 272 19.57 -21.92 3.20
N LEU A 273 19.93 -22.66 4.25
CA LEU A 273 20.11 -24.13 4.17
C LEU A 273 18.80 -24.83 3.83
N GLY A 274 17.69 -24.42 4.44
CA GLY A 274 16.37 -24.98 4.18
C GLY A 274 15.93 -24.75 2.74
N LEU A 275 16.06 -23.52 2.24
CA LEU A 275 15.71 -23.19 0.84
C LEU A 275 16.62 -23.89 -0.17
N GLN A 276 17.93 -24.01 0.12
CA GLN A 276 18.86 -24.77 -0.72
C GLN A 276 18.47 -26.25 -0.84
N SER A 277 17.91 -26.85 0.20
CA SER A 277 17.45 -28.26 0.16
C SER A 277 16.24 -28.46 -0.76
N LEU A 278 15.53 -27.40 -1.12
CA LEU A 278 14.38 -27.43 -2.05
C LEU A 278 14.79 -27.18 -3.51
N ARG A 279 16.07 -26.92 -3.78
CA ARG A 279 16.57 -26.71 -5.14
C ARG A 279 16.23 -27.89 -6.05
N GLY A 280 15.79 -27.56 -7.28
CA GLY A 280 15.37 -28.56 -8.27
C GLY A 280 13.94 -29.07 -8.11
N THR A 281 13.21 -28.63 -7.06
CA THR A 281 11.77 -28.94 -6.90
C THR A 281 10.88 -27.80 -7.40
N GLY A 282 11.51 -26.69 -7.81
CA GLY A 282 10.83 -25.47 -8.24
C GLY A 282 10.14 -25.59 -9.59
N ARG A 283 9.11 -24.78 -9.79
CA ARG A 283 8.45 -24.61 -11.08
C ARG A 283 9.38 -23.86 -12.07
N PRO A 284 9.15 -24.00 -13.38
CA PRO A 284 9.82 -23.13 -14.36
C PRO A 284 9.56 -21.65 -14.06
N SER A 285 10.49 -20.77 -14.48
CA SER A 285 10.30 -19.32 -14.38
C SER A 285 9.26 -18.85 -15.39
N GLN A 286 7.99 -18.90 -14.97
CA GLN A 286 6.82 -18.57 -15.79
C GLN A 286 5.76 -17.86 -14.94
N GLY A 287 4.86 -17.13 -15.64
CA GLY A 287 3.77 -16.40 -15.00
C GLY A 287 2.72 -17.31 -14.36
N LEU A 288 1.89 -16.72 -13.51
CA LEU A 288 0.81 -17.40 -12.77
C LEU A 288 -0.17 -18.17 -13.65
N ALA A 289 -0.36 -17.77 -14.92
CA ALA A 289 -1.24 -18.44 -15.88
C ALA A 289 -0.94 -19.93 -16.08
N HIS A 290 0.29 -20.36 -15.79
CA HIS A 290 0.72 -21.75 -15.90
C HIS A 290 0.44 -22.60 -14.65
N LEU A 291 -0.07 -21.99 -13.57
CA LEU A 291 -0.40 -22.65 -12.31
C LEU A 291 -1.90 -22.96 -12.24
N ASN A 292 -2.24 -24.07 -11.56
CA ASN A 292 -3.64 -24.33 -11.24
C ASN A 292 -4.19 -23.21 -10.32
N GLY A 293 -5.32 -22.61 -10.69
CA GLY A 293 -5.88 -21.47 -9.99
C GLY A 293 -5.17 -20.12 -10.26
N GLY A 294 -3.99 -20.11 -10.92
CA GLY A 294 -3.13 -18.96 -11.06
C GLY A 294 -3.77 -17.75 -11.75
N LYS A 295 -4.65 -17.96 -12.77
CA LYS A 295 -5.38 -16.84 -13.39
C LYS A 295 -6.37 -16.17 -12.43
N LYS A 296 -7.04 -16.97 -11.59
CA LYS A 296 -7.97 -16.46 -10.57
C LYS A 296 -7.24 -15.73 -9.47
N TYR A 297 -6.12 -16.27 -9.02
CA TYR A 297 -5.23 -15.60 -8.09
C TYR A 297 -4.71 -14.27 -8.66
N TYR A 298 -4.35 -14.24 -9.94
CA TYR A 298 -3.93 -12.99 -10.59
C TYR A 298 -5.07 -11.96 -10.69
N GLU A 299 -6.31 -12.37 -10.98
CA GLU A 299 -7.49 -11.49 -10.93
C GLU A 299 -7.69 -10.90 -9.52
N TYR A 300 -7.50 -11.73 -8.46
CA TYR A 300 -7.49 -11.24 -7.07
C TYR A 300 -6.38 -10.23 -6.82
N LEU A 301 -5.13 -10.52 -7.24
CA LEU A 301 -4.01 -9.60 -7.10
C LEU A 301 -4.28 -8.25 -7.77
N LEU A 302 -4.85 -8.28 -8.98
CA LEU A 302 -5.24 -7.06 -9.69
C LEU A 302 -6.26 -6.25 -8.86
N GLN A 303 -7.30 -6.89 -8.34
CA GLN A 303 -8.33 -6.22 -7.54
C GLN A 303 -7.74 -5.62 -6.26
N SER A 304 -6.94 -6.40 -5.54
CA SER A 304 -6.34 -5.95 -4.27
C SER A 304 -5.29 -4.86 -4.46
N GLN A 305 -4.41 -4.99 -5.46
CA GLN A 305 -3.34 -4.03 -5.72
C GLN A 305 -3.83 -2.75 -6.41
N THR A 306 -4.73 -2.86 -7.39
CA THR A 306 -5.20 -1.69 -8.13
C THR A 306 -6.41 -1.01 -7.50
N GLY A 307 -7.15 -1.68 -6.61
CA GLY A 307 -8.44 -1.21 -6.12
C GLY A 307 -9.50 -1.09 -7.21
N SER A 308 -9.29 -1.74 -8.37
CA SER A 308 -10.20 -1.74 -9.53
C SER A 308 -10.70 -3.15 -9.80
N TYR A 309 -11.94 -3.24 -10.25
CA TYR A 309 -12.62 -4.49 -10.61
C TYR A 309 -12.88 -4.59 -12.11
N THR A 310 -12.16 -3.80 -12.88
CA THR A 310 -12.24 -3.82 -14.35
C THR A 310 -11.72 -5.16 -14.88
N PRO A 311 -12.45 -5.82 -15.79
CA PRO A 311 -12.00 -7.07 -16.40
C PRO A 311 -10.62 -6.91 -17.09
N VAL A 312 -9.77 -7.92 -16.98
CA VAL A 312 -8.39 -7.91 -17.50
C VAL A 312 -8.33 -7.50 -18.98
N ARG A 313 -9.28 -7.98 -19.80
CA ARG A 313 -9.35 -7.62 -21.22
C ARG A 313 -9.59 -6.12 -21.46
N GLU A 314 -10.41 -5.49 -20.62
CA GLU A 314 -10.66 -4.06 -20.71
C GLU A 314 -9.45 -3.25 -20.21
N MET A 315 -8.77 -3.73 -19.15
CA MET A 315 -7.50 -3.16 -18.72
C MET A 315 -6.48 -3.17 -19.87
N GLN A 316 -6.28 -4.31 -20.50
CA GLN A 316 -5.36 -4.45 -21.63
C GLN A 316 -5.69 -3.48 -22.77
N LYS A 317 -6.97 -3.37 -23.14
CA LYS A 317 -7.44 -2.45 -24.19
C LYS A 317 -7.16 -0.99 -23.82
N ARG A 318 -7.41 -0.60 -22.57
CA ARG A 318 -7.20 0.78 -22.09
C ARG A 318 -5.72 1.14 -22.07
N LEU A 319 -4.85 0.22 -21.62
CA LEU A 319 -3.39 0.37 -21.63
C LEU A 319 -2.85 0.55 -23.06
N ALA A 320 -3.26 -0.30 -24.00
CA ALA A 320 -2.87 -0.19 -25.39
C ALA A 320 -3.35 1.14 -26.02
N GLY A 321 -4.57 1.56 -25.69
CA GLY A 321 -5.12 2.84 -26.11
C GLY A 321 -4.31 4.04 -25.57
N GLN A 322 -3.82 3.96 -24.32
CA GLN A 322 -2.97 5.01 -23.74
C GLN A 322 -1.62 5.10 -24.46
N ILE A 323 -0.97 3.96 -24.71
CA ILE A 323 0.29 3.94 -25.48
C ILE A 323 0.10 4.62 -26.83
N ALA A 324 -0.97 4.26 -27.56
CA ALA A 324 -1.23 4.84 -28.88
C ALA A 324 -1.48 6.37 -28.79
N ALA A 325 -2.21 6.83 -27.79
CA ALA A 325 -2.45 8.24 -27.57
C ALA A 325 -1.15 9.00 -27.24
N ASP A 326 -0.32 8.45 -26.34
CA ASP A 326 0.94 9.07 -25.95
C ASP A 326 1.95 9.11 -27.09
N MET A 327 2.07 8.04 -27.87
CA MET A 327 2.90 8.00 -29.08
C MET A 327 2.45 9.03 -30.13
N ASN A 328 1.15 9.17 -30.37
CA ASN A 328 0.61 10.17 -31.28
C ASN A 328 0.93 11.60 -30.81
N ASN A 329 0.81 11.86 -29.50
CA ASN A 329 1.16 13.16 -28.92
C ASN A 329 2.67 13.44 -29.05
N ALA A 330 3.52 12.46 -28.74
CA ALA A 330 4.96 12.59 -28.89
C ALA A 330 5.36 12.87 -30.36
N GLN A 331 4.77 12.15 -31.32
CA GLN A 331 4.99 12.39 -32.75
C GLN A 331 4.56 13.80 -33.19
N LYS A 332 3.43 14.30 -32.64
CA LYS A 332 2.95 15.65 -32.93
C LYS A 332 3.94 16.71 -32.45
N ILE A 333 4.42 16.58 -31.23
CA ILE A 333 5.43 17.50 -30.66
C ILE A 333 6.72 17.46 -31.48
N LEU A 334 7.25 16.28 -31.78
CA LEU A 334 8.49 16.12 -32.57
C LEU A 334 8.39 16.62 -34.01
N LYS A 335 7.19 16.53 -34.62
CA LYS A 335 6.94 17.12 -35.94
C LYS A 335 6.92 18.66 -35.92
N GLN A 336 6.39 19.23 -34.85
CA GLN A 336 6.35 20.69 -34.64
C GLN A 336 7.74 21.25 -34.27
N ASN A 337 8.52 20.47 -33.50
CA ASN A 337 9.83 20.84 -33.01
C ASN A 337 10.88 19.71 -33.20
N PRO A 338 11.43 19.52 -34.43
CA PRO A 338 12.42 18.47 -34.69
C PRO A 338 13.74 18.63 -33.92
N SER A 339 14.04 19.83 -33.40
CA SER A 339 15.28 20.09 -32.65
C SER A 339 15.31 19.33 -31.32
N LEU A 340 14.16 18.96 -30.78
CA LEU A 340 14.03 18.19 -29.54
C LEU A 340 14.68 16.81 -29.62
N LEU A 341 14.74 16.17 -30.81
CA LEU A 341 15.45 14.89 -30.97
C LEU A 341 16.93 14.99 -30.58
N ARG A 342 17.57 16.13 -30.85
CA ARG A 342 18.97 16.36 -30.47
C ARG A 342 19.09 16.58 -28.97
N LYS A 343 18.13 17.30 -28.35
CA LYS A 343 18.10 17.55 -26.91
C LYS A 343 17.85 16.27 -26.11
N LEU A 344 16.95 15.40 -26.57
CA LEU A 344 16.70 14.09 -25.94
C LEU A 344 17.93 13.17 -25.94
N ASN A 345 18.81 13.31 -26.95
CA ASN A 345 20.05 12.57 -27.06
C ASN A 345 21.26 13.29 -26.42
N SER A 346 21.07 14.45 -25.83
CA SER A 346 22.09 15.22 -25.13
C SER A 346 21.87 15.14 -23.62
N HIS A 347 22.85 15.64 -22.84
CA HIS A 347 22.71 15.77 -21.37
C HIS A 347 21.88 17.02 -21.01
N PHE A 348 20.73 17.21 -21.67
CA PHE A 348 19.81 18.29 -21.33
C PHE A 348 19.00 17.88 -20.10
N ASP A 349 19.22 18.54 -18.97
CA ASP A 349 18.63 18.22 -17.69
C ASP A 349 18.34 19.51 -16.89
N LEU A 350 17.65 19.38 -15.77
CA LEU A 350 17.48 20.47 -14.82
C LEU A 350 18.82 20.88 -14.20
N PRO A 351 18.96 22.13 -13.76
CA PRO A 351 20.09 22.50 -12.90
C PRO A 351 20.06 21.65 -11.63
N GLU A 352 21.23 21.44 -11.05
CA GLU A 352 21.34 20.75 -9.76
C GLU A 352 20.63 21.57 -8.67
N MET A 353 19.79 20.89 -7.90
CA MET A 353 19.01 21.48 -6.81
C MET A 353 19.05 20.55 -5.60
N GLU A 354 19.20 21.11 -4.42
CA GLU A 354 19.07 20.33 -3.19
C GLU A 354 17.63 19.80 -3.03
N PRO A 355 17.44 18.58 -2.55
CA PRO A 355 16.11 17.98 -2.38
C PRO A 355 15.12 18.85 -1.59
N GLN A 356 15.61 19.56 -0.56
CA GLN A 356 14.80 20.49 0.24
C GLN A 356 14.31 21.68 -0.60
N ASP A 357 15.14 22.19 -1.51
CA ASP A 357 14.78 23.30 -2.41
C ASP A 357 13.77 22.84 -3.46
N ILE A 358 13.91 21.62 -3.98
CA ILE A 358 12.94 21.01 -4.88
C ILE A 358 11.57 20.91 -4.20
N LEU A 359 11.50 20.37 -2.98
CA LEU A 359 10.24 20.23 -2.23
C LEU A 359 9.61 21.59 -1.94
N THR A 360 10.42 22.59 -1.59
CA THR A 360 9.96 23.97 -1.38
C THR A 360 9.38 24.56 -2.68
N ALA A 361 10.04 24.33 -3.80
CA ALA A 361 9.61 24.78 -5.12
C ALA A 361 8.28 24.11 -5.54
N LEU A 362 8.16 22.78 -5.34
CA LEU A 362 6.95 22.02 -5.59
C LEU A 362 5.79 22.51 -4.74
N CYS A 363 5.98 22.71 -3.44
CA CYS A 363 4.97 23.22 -2.53
C CYS A 363 4.39 24.57 -3.01
N LYS A 364 5.24 25.48 -3.48
CA LYS A 364 4.81 26.79 -4.04
C LYS A 364 4.00 26.64 -5.33
N LYS A 365 4.30 25.63 -6.16
CA LYS A 365 3.63 25.42 -7.46
C LYS A 365 2.24 24.79 -7.31
N THR A 366 2.00 24.00 -6.25
CA THR A 366 0.75 23.25 -6.06
C THR A 366 -0.49 24.16 -5.94
N GLY A 367 -0.37 25.35 -5.39
CA GLY A 367 -1.49 26.23 -5.05
C GLY A 367 -2.43 26.61 -6.20
N LYS A 368 -2.01 26.43 -7.46
CA LYS A 368 -2.85 26.70 -8.64
C LYS A 368 -3.91 25.61 -8.84
N ASP A 369 -3.51 24.36 -8.79
CA ASP A 369 -4.32 23.20 -9.20
C ASP A 369 -4.81 22.36 -8.02
N PHE A 370 -4.27 22.56 -6.83
CA PHE A 370 -4.54 21.77 -5.64
C PHE A 370 -5.00 22.65 -4.47
N PRO A 371 -5.81 22.11 -3.52
CA PRO A 371 -6.21 22.82 -2.33
C PRO A 371 -5.00 23.14 -1.43
N ALA A 372 -5.13 24.16 -0.59
CA ALA A 372 -4.07 24.50 0.35
C ALA A 372 -3.93 23.42 1.44
N LEU A 373 -2.69 23.10 1.83
CA LEU A 373 -2.41 22.37 3.06
C LEU A 373 -2.21 23.35 4.22
N PRO A 374 -2.50 22.93 5.47
CA PRO A 374 -1.97 23.58 6.63
C PRO A 374 -0.43 23.57 6.61
N GLU A 375 0.19 24.48 7.34
CA GLU A 375 1.64 24.46 7.53
C GLU A 375 2.06 23.09 8.09
N THR A 376 3.04 22.47 7.43
CA THR A 376 3.41 21.08 7.68
C THR A 376 4.91 20.97 7.79
N ASP A 377 5.36 20.49 8.95
CA ASP A 377 6.76 20.14 9.16
C ASP A 377 7.09 18.82 8.49
N TYR A 378 8.16 18.79 7.71
CA TYR A 378 8.73 17.59 7.14
C TYR A 378 10.26 17.66 7.15
N THR A 379 10.89 16.50 7.07
CA THR A 379 12.36 16.37 7.10
C THR A 379 12.82 15.51 5.94
N VAL A 380 13.85 15.95 5.23
CA VAL A 380 14.59 15.12 4.27
C VAL A 380 15.69 14.37 5.01
N ARG A 381 15.78 13.06 4.79
CA ARG A 381 16.88 12.22 5.29
C ARG A 381 17.46 11.40 4.16
N TYR A 382 18.73 11.03 4.31
CA TYR A 382 19.38 10.14 3.36
C TYR A 382 19.37 8.71 3.88
N VAL A 383 19.13 7.77 2.96
CA VAL A 383 19.20 6.34 3.25
C VAL A 383 20.60 5.99 3.72
N HIS A 384 20.71 5.24 4.83
CA HIS A 384 21.99 4.78 5.35
C HIS A 384 22.75 3.99 4.29
N ARG A 385 24.07 4.20 4.17
CA ARG A 385 24.90 3.64 3.09
C ARG A 385 24.72 2.14 2.88
N SER A 386 24.56 1.39 3.96
CA SER A 386 24.42 -0.07 3.92
C SER A 386 23.05 -0.57 3.45
N MET A 387 22.06 0.33 3.29
CA MET A 387 20.72 0.00 2.83
C MET A 387 20.44 0.52 1.41
N GLN A 388 21.34 1.29 0.84
CA GLN A 388 21.14 1.98 -0.44
C GLN A 388 20.92 1.01 -1.61
N GLU A 389 21.54 -0.17 -1.59
CA GLU A 389 21.38 -1.20 -2.62
C GLU A 389 19.96 -1.82 -2.64
N TYR A 390 19.24 -1.76 -1.51
CA TYR A 390 17.98 -2.47 -1.30
C TYR A 390 16.76 -1.56 -1.29
N LEU A 391 16.94 -0.25 -1.30
CA LEU A 391 15.86 0.71 -1.16
C LEU A 391 15.60 1.51 -2.43
N SER A 392 14.34 1.92 -2.57
CA SER A 392 13.89 2.83 -3.62
C SER A 392 14.72 4.11 -3.64
N PRO A 393 14.78 4.80 -4.76
CA PRO A 393 15.52 6.06 -4.92
C PRO A 393 15.08 7.19 -3.99
N ALA A 394 13.79 7.23 -3.68
CA ALA A 394 13.23 8.00 -2.58
C ALA A 394 11.96 7.30 -2.08
N PHE A 395 11.54 7.61 -0.85
CA PHE A 395 10.26 7.18 -0.30
C PHE A 395 9.82 8.08 0.84
N TYR A 396 8.51 8.28 0.95
CA TYR A 396 7.89 8.93 2.08
C TYR A 396 7.52 7.90 3.15
N LEU A 397 8.00 8.10 4.38
CA LEU A 397 7.62 7.27 5.52
C LEU A 397 6.40 7.88 6.21
N THR A 398 5.26 7.21 6.07
CA THR A 398 4.00 7.62 6.69
C THR A 398 4.11 7.56 8.22
N PRO A 399 3.82 8.66 8.94
CA PRO A 399 3.87 8.67 10.40
C PRO A 399 2.70 7.91 11.02
N PRO A 400 2.81 7.52 12.31
CA PRO A 400 1.70 6.93 13.04
C PRO A 400 0.48 7.84 13.09
N LEU A 401 -0.71 7.23 13.02
CA LEU A 401 -2.00 7.89 12.98
C LEU A 401 -2.24 8.86 14.16
N ASP A 402 -1.82 8.46 15.36
CA ASP A 402 -2.06 9.21 16.60
C ASP A 402 -1.12 10.40 16.80
N THR A 403 0.00 10.46 16.09
CA THR A 403 0.94 11.58 16.13
C THR A 403 0.95 12.41 14.85
N ARG A 404 0.74 11.78 13.69
CA ARG A 404 0.85 12.39 12.35
C ARG A 404 2.20 13.07 12.09
N THR A 405 3.19 12.73 12.88
CA THR A 405 4.58 13.21 12.83
C THR A 405 5.52 12.12 13.36
N PRO A 406 6.81 12.15 12.97
CA PRO A 406 7.43 13.03 11.98
C PRO A 406 7.08 12.64 10.53
N ASN A 407 7.01 13.63 9.63
CA ASN A 407 6.92 13.38 8.19
C ASN A 407 8.35 13.34 7.62
N ILE A 408 8.76 12.20 7.09
CA ILE A 408 10.13 12.00 6.62
C ILE A 408 10.10 11.54 5.16
N ILE A 409 10.85 12.25 4.31
CA ILE A 409 11.16 11.81 2.95
C ILE A 409 12.59 11.33 2.95
N TYR A 410 12.80 10.05 2.61
CA TYR A 410 14.13 9.47 2.45
C TYR A 410 14.59 9.58 1.01
N ILE A 411 15.88 9.89 0.83
CA ILE A 411 16.55 9.95 -0.46
C ILE A 411 17.68 8.92 -0.47
N ASN A 412 17.72 8.11 -1.51
CA ASN A 412 18.80 7.16 -1.73
C ASN A 412 19.90 7.81 -2.60
N PRO A 413 21.06 8.17 -2.04
CA PRO A 413 22.09 8.89 -2.77
C PRO A 413 22.90 7.99 -3.73
N SER A 414 22.72 6.67 -3.70
CA SER A 414 23.41 5.77 -4.64
C SER A 414 22.74 5.71 -6.02
N ASP A 415 21.54 6.22 -6.13
CA ASP A 415 20.80 6.24 -7.39
C ASP A 415 21.27 7.43 -8.26
N GLN A 416 21.94 7.11 -9.37
CA GLN A 416 22.42 8.09 -10.37
C GLN A 416 21.28 8.48 -11.32
N ARG A 417 20.31 9.24 -10.81
CA ARG A 417 19.22 9.79 -11.62
C ARG A 417 19.59 11.14 -12.22
N SER A 418 18.90 11.48 -13.30
CA SER A 418 18.87 12.86 -13.79
C SER A 418 18.20 13.80 -12.78
N ASN A 419 18.53 15.08 -12.81
CA ASN A 419 17.91 16.09 -11.94
C ASN A 419 16.39 16.19 -12.20
N LEU A 420 15.95 15.98 -13.44
CA LEU A 420 14.53 15.91 -13.79
C LEU A 420 13.84 14.71 -13.11
N GLU A 421 14.47 13.55 -13.11
CA GLU A 421 13.93 12.37 -12.44
C GLU A 421 13.88 12.55 -10.91
N LEU A 422 14.89 13.18 -10.31
CA LEU A 422 14.86 13.53 -8.88
C LEU A 422 13.70 14.49 -8.58
N PHE A 423 13.52 15.54 -9.39
CA PHE A 423 12.44 16.51 -9.23
C PHE A 423 11.06 15.84 -9.29
N THR A 424 10.84 14.96 -10.26
CA THR A 424 9.55 14.28 -10.43
C THR A 424 9.34 13.19 -9.38
N THR A 425 10.39 12.50 -8.93
CA THR A 425 10.34 11.58 -7.79
C THR A 425 9.95 12.32 -6.51
N LEU A 426 10.52 13.50 -6.25
CA LEU A 426 10.13 14.31 -5.09
C LEU A 426 8.73 14.91 -5.22
N SER A 427 8.22 15.07 -6.43
CA SER A 427 6.80 15.37 -6.65
C SER A 427 5.91 14.19 -6.24
N HIS A 428 6.31 12.96 -6.57
CA HIS A 428 5.63 11.72 -6.21
C HIS A 428 5.62 11.50 -4.68
N GLU A 429 6.78 11.64 -4.02
CA GLU A 429 6.90 11.38 -2.58
C GLU A 429 6.42 12.55 -1.70
N GLY A 430 6.58 13.78 -2.18
CA GLY A 430 6.33 15.01 -1.42
C GLY A 430 5.09 15.78 -1.85
N PHE A 431 5.27 16.83 -2.68
CA PHE A 431 4.24 17.79 -3.06
C PHE A 431 3.95 17.79 -4.57
N PRO A 432 2.67 17.53 -4.95
CA PRO A 432 1.50 17.17 -4.16
C PRO A 432 1.24 15.64 -4.08
N GLY A 433 2.29 14.82 -3.99
CA GLY A 433 2.23 13.36 -3.95
C GLY A 433 1.85 12.76 -2.60
N HIS A 434 2.58 11.72 -2.14
CA HIS A 434 2.24 10.91 -0.96
C HIS A 434 2.14 11.71 0.34
N LEU A 435 3.14 12.54 0.65
CA LEU A 435 3.15 13.37 1.86
C LEU A 435 1.94 14.30 1.87
N TYR A 436 1.70 14.99 0.76
CA TYR A 436 0.57 15.90 0.60
C TYR A 436 -0.78 15.17 0.77
N GLN A 437 -0.96 14.03 0.10
CA GLN A 437 -2.17 13.21 0.18
C GLN A 437 -2.44 12.74 1.62
N THR A 438 -1.42 12.22 2.30
CA THR A 438 -1.52 11.70 3.67
C THR A 438 -1.95 12.80 4.66
N ILE A 439 -1.32 13.96 4.57
CA ILE A 439 -1.64 15.09 5.46
C ILE A 439 -3.03 15.65 5.16
N PHE A 440 -3.36 15.85 3.89
CA PHE A 440 -4.67 16.37 3.51
C PHE A 440 -5.78 15.45 4.01
N PHE A 441 -5.69 14.16 3.70
CA PHE A 441 -6.65 13.16 4.15
C PHE A 441 -6.74 13.10 5.68
N GLY A 442 -5.60 13.13 6.38
CA GLY A 442 -5.56 13.16 7.84
C GLY A 442 -6.32 14.34 8.44
N ASN A 443 -6.28 15.51 7.80
CA ASN A 443 -6.97 16.70 8.27
C ASN A 443 -8.49 16.70 8.02
N THR A 444 -9.00 15.80 7.19
CA THR A 444 -10.46 15.60 7.04
C THR A 444 -11.10 14.89 8.26
N GLY A 445 -10.28 14.29 9.13
CA GLY A 445 -10.74 13.58 10.33
C GLY A 445 -11.49 12.28 10.03
N PRO A 446 -10.99 11.42 9.12
CA PRO A 446 -11.65 10.14 8.84
C PRO A 446 -11.62 9.21 10.05
N SER A 447 -12.51 8.21 10.07
CA SER A 447 -12.45 7.14 11.08
C SER A 447 -11.14 6.37 10.98
N ASP A 448 -10.62 5.90 12.12
CA ASP A 448 -9.29 5.26 12.23
C ASP A 448 -9.14 4.06 11.29
N ILE A 449 -10.20 3.26 11.09
CA ILE A 449 -10.19 2.11 10.17
C ILE A 449 -9.83 2.50 8.74
N ARG A 450 -10.10 3.73 8.31
CA ARG A 450 -9.82 4.23 6.96
C ARG A 450 -8.35 4.55 6.72
N TYR A 451 -7.54 4.66 7.78
CA TYR A 451 -6.08 4.74 7.65
C TYR A 451 -5.44 3.36 7.50
N LEU A 452 -6.07 2.34 8.08
CA LEU A 452 -5.53 0.98 8.07
C LEU A 452 -5.92 0.22 6.79
N ILE A 453 -7.20 0.30 6.41
CA ILE A 453 -7.72 -0.33 5.21
C ILE A 453 -7.77 0.70 4.08
N THR A 454 -6.79 0.65 3.19
CA THR A 454 -6.60 1.60 2.08
C THR A 454 -6.52 0.87 0.74
N SER A 455 -6.51 1.62 -0.35
CA SER A 455 -6.31 1.10 -1.72
C SER A 455 -4.94 1.52 -2.25
N SER A 456 -4.05 0.55 -2.46
CA SER A 456 -2.71 0.81 -3.01
C SER A 456 -2.78 1.47 -4.40
N GLY A 457 -3.72 1.04 -5.25
CA GLY A 457 -3.92 1.64 -6.56
C GLY A 457 -4.40 3.10 -6.51
N TYR A 458 -5.13 3.48 -5.44
CA TYR A 458 -5.44 4.90 -5.22
C TYR A 458 -4.18 5.66 -4.80
N ILE A 459 -3.43 5.13 -3.84
CA ILE A 459 -2.25 5.80 -3.27
C ILE A 459 -1.16 6.00 -4.34
N GLU A 460 -0.76 4.92 -4.99
CA GLU A 460 0.29 4.94 -6.02
C GLU A 460 -0.20 5.59 -7.33
N GLY A 461 -1.46 5.35 -7.67
CA GLY A 461 -2.09 5.98 -8.83
C GLY A 461 -2.19 7.49 -8.69
N TRP A 462 -2.51 8.01 -7.49
CA TRP A 462 -2.46 9.44 -7.20
C TRP A 462 -1.06 9.98 -7.41
N ALA A 463 -0.04 9.40 -6.77
CA ALA A 463 1.33 9.88 -6.87
C ALA A 463 1.86 9.81 -8.32
N THR A 464 1.50 8.77 -9.08
CA THR A 464 1.84 8.67 -10.51
C THR A 464 1.09 9.73 -11.35
N TYR A 465 -0.18 9.99 -11.04
CA TYR A 465 -0.93 11.08 -11.66
C TYR A 465 -0.28 12.44 -11.39
N ILE A 466 0.24 12.62 -10.19
CA ILE A 466 0.97 13.82 -9.78
C ILE A 466 2.32 13.98 -10.48
N GLU A 467 3.01 12.88 -10.83
CA GLU A 467 4.23 12.96 -11.65
C GLU A 467 3.99 13.80 -12.92
N SER A 468 2.82 13.69 -13.55
CA SER A 468 2.49 14.47 -14.74
C SER A 468 2.50 15.99 -14.51
N TYR A 469 2.11 16.43 -13.32
CA TYR A 469 2.21 17.83 -12.88
C TYR A 469 3.66 18.17 -12.51
N GLY A 470 4.39 17.26 -11.86
CA GLY A 470 5.81 17.41 -11.56
C GLY A 470 6.63 17.72 -12.80
N TYR A 471 6.43 16.96 -13.88
CA TYR A 471 7.06 17.25 -15.16
C TYR A 471 6.69 18.64 -15.69
N GLN A 472 5.42 19.04 -15.64
CA GLN A 472 5.00 20.37 -16.08
C GLN A 472 5.63 21.49 -15.22
N TYR A 473 5.73 21.29 -13.90
CA TYR A 473 6.35 22.27 -12.99
C TYR A 473 7.85 22.41 -13.26
N ALA A 474 8.52 21.30 -13.61
CA ALA A 474 9.94 21.27 -13.94
C ALA A 474 10.30 22.18 -15.14
N ALA A 475 9.40 22.36 -16.10
CA ALA A 475 9.63 23.22 -17.26
C ALA A 475 10.09 24.63 -16.91
N SER A 476 9.63 25.19 -15.79
CA SER A 476 9.99 26.55 -15.38
C SER A 476 11.41 26.68 -14.79
N TYR A 477 12.13 25.59 -14.63
CA TYR A 477 13.52 25.52 -14.15
C TYR A 477 14.51 25.23 -15.26
N LEU A 478 14.02 25.01 -16.49
CA LEU A 478 14.84 24.89 -17.70
C LEU A 478 14.89 26.26 -18.38
N ASP A 479 16.08 26.78 -18.57
CA ASP A 479 16.28 28.04 -19.33
C ASP A 479 16.32 27.75 -20.84
N ASP A 480 15.18 27.33 -21.37
CA ASP A 480 15.04 26.93 -22.77
C ASP A 480 13.62 27.17 -23.28
N ASN A 481 13.52 27.67 -24.51
CA ASN A 481 12.22 27.92 -25.16
C ASN A 481 11.40 26.63 -25.41
N ASP A 482 12.07 25.48 -25.52
CA ASP A 482 11.45 24.18 -25.76
C ASP A 482 11.18 23.40 -24.45
N ALA A 483 11.42 24.01 -23.30
CA ALA A 483 11.32 23.37 -21.97
C ALA A 483 9.99 22.63 -21.78
N SER A 484 8.89 23.27 -22.16
CA SER A 484 7.55 22.69 -22.03
C SER A 484 7.34 21.44 -22.87
N ASP A 485 7.82 21.47 -24.11
CA ASP A 485 7.75 20.32 -25.02
C ASP A 485 8.68 19.18 -24.57
N TYR A 486 9.88 19.54 -24.08
CA TYR A 486 10.84 18.57 -23.56
C TYR A 486 10.29 17.76 -22.38
N VAL A 487 9.80 18.44 -21.33
CA VAL A 487 9.25 17.75 -20.16
C VAL A 487 7.97 16.99 -20.50
N CYS A 488 7.18 17.47 -21.47
CA CYS A 488 6.02 16.75 -21.97
C CYS A 488 6.45 15.43 -22.63
N LEU A 489 7.47 15.43 -23.48
CA LEU A 489 8.01 14.21 -24.08
C LEU A 489 8.59 13.25 -23.02
N ALA A 490 9.27 13.76 -22.00
CA ALA A 490 9.78 12.96 -20.91
C ALA A 490 8.63 12.27 -20.14
N TRP A 491 7.54 13.00 -19.85
CA TRP A 491 6.35 12.42 -19.25
C TRP A 491 5.68 11.36 -20.15
N LEU A 492 5.51 11.65 -21.43
CA LEU A 492 4.93 10.69 -22.38
C LEU A 492 5.74 9.39 -22.43
N ASN A 493 7.08 9.50 -22.43
CA ASN A 493 7.97 8.34 -22.36
C ASN A 493 7.76 7.55 -21.04
N ARG A 494 7.66 8.22 -19.91
CA ARG A 494 7.36 7.61 -18.60
C ARG A 494 6.02 6.86 -18.62
N SER A 495 4.96 7.50 -19.13
CA SER A 495 3.62 6.91 -19.26
C SER A 495 3.60 5.69 -20.19
N ILE A 496 4.27 5.77 -21.35
CA ILE A 496 4.41 4.63 -22.28
C ILE A 496 5.10 3.46 -21.58
N ASN A 497 6.21 3.69 -20.89
CA ASN A 497 6.94 2.63 -20.18
C ASN A 497 6.08 1.96 -19.11
N LEU A 498 5.36 2.73 -18.29
CA LEU A 498 4.42 2.19 -17.29
C LEU A 498 3.34 1.31 -17.94
N CYS A 499 2.79 1.74 -19.07
CA CYS A 499 1.80 0.96 -19.81
C CYS A 499 2.40 -0.31 -20.43
N ILE A 500 3.63 -0.26 -20.96
CA ILE A 500 4.32 -1.44 -21.50
C ILE A 500 4.54 -2.48 -20.40
N TYR A 501 5.09 -2.09 -19.24
CA TYR A 501 5.31 -3.03 -18.13
C TYR A 501 4.00 -3.61 -17.61
N SER A 502 2.93 -2.81 -17.57
CA SER A 502 1.60 -3.29 -17.19
C SER A 502 1.00 -4.27 -18.22
N LEU A 503 1.23 -4.06 -19.52
CA LEU A 503 0.83 -5.01 -20.56
C LEU A 503 1.62 -6.31 -20.50
N LEU A 504 2.92 -6.24 -20.21
CA LEU A 504 3.76 -7.42 -20.00
C LEU A 504 3.30 -8.23 -18.78
N ASP A 505 2.97 -7.56 -17.70
CA ASP A 505 2.46 -8.19 -16.46
C ASP A 505 1.17 -8.98 -16.77
N ILE A 506 0.19 -8.38 -17.42
CA ILE A 506 -1.03 -9.05 -17.88
C ILE A 506 -0.69 -10.18 -18.86
N GLY A 507 0.20 -9.95 -19.82
CA GLY A 507 0.63 -10.95 -20.81
C GLY A 507 1.21 -12.19 -20.16
N ILE A 508 2.13 -12.01 -19.22
CA ILE A 508 2.85 -13.08 -18.54
C ILE A 508 1.94 -13.81 -17.55
N HIS A 509 1.24 -13.08 -16.67
CA HIS A 509 0.50 -13.68 -15.56
C HIS A 509 -0.91 -14.15 -15.92
N TYR A 510 -1.56 -13.54 -16.92
CA TYR A 510 -2.91 -13.89 -17.31
C TYR A 510 -2.98 -14.68 -18.61
N TYR A 511 -2.21 -14.27 -19.64
CA TYR A 511 -2.21 -14.95 -20.94
C TYR A 511 -1.12 -16.01 -21.05
N GLY A 512 -0.15 -16.07 -20.14
CA GLY A 512 0.91 -17.07 -20.12
C GLY A 512 2.03 -16.82 -21.14
N TRP A 513 2.32 -15.54 -21.42
CA TRP A 513 3.38 -15.19 -22.36
C TRP A 513 4.74 -15.72 -21.89
N SER A 514 5.45 -16.31 -22.84
CA SER A 514 6.84 -16.71 -22.73
C SER A 514 7.77 -15.50 -22.82
N GLN A 515 9.05 -15.72 -22.52
CA GLN A 515 10.10 -14.72 -22.73
C GLN A 515 10.18 -14.28 -24.21
N ASP A 516 9.94 -15.19 -25.19
CA ASP A 516 9.96 -14.84 -26.61
C ASP A 516 8.78 -13.94 -27.00
N GLU A 517 7.60 -14.13 -26.42
CA GLU A 517 6.44 -13.26 -26.63
C GLU A 517 6.67 -11.88 -26.03
N THR A 518 7.24 -11.85 -24.82
CA THR A 518 7.70 -10.63 -24.18
C THR A 518 8.72 -9.88 -25.04
N ALA A 519 9.71 -10.59 -25.59
CA ALA A 519 10.72 -10.03 -26.47
C ALA A 519 10.11 -9.43 -27.74
N ARG A 520 9.09 -10.06 -28.32
CA ARG A 520 8.39 -9.51 -29.50
C ARG A 520 7.75 -8.16 -29.21
N LEU A 521 7.09 -8.01 -28.06
CA LEU A 521 6.51 -6.72 -27.67
C LEU A 521 7.59 -5.67 -27.40
N LEU A 522 8.61 -5.99 -26.61
CA LEU A 522 9.67 -5.05 -26.24
C LEU A 522 10.47 -4.53 -27.46
N LYS A 523 10.70 -5.39 -28.45
CA LYS A 523 11.36 -5.00 -29.71
C LYS A 523 10.58 -3.96 -30.51
N LEU A 524 9.25 -3.92 -30.44
CA LEU A 524 8.44 -2.87 -31.07
C LEU A 524 8.73 -1.48 -30.48
N PHE A 525 9.21 -1.43 -29.26
CA PHE A 525 9.59 -0.19 -28.55
C PHE A 525 11.11 0.03 -28.50
N GLY A 526 11.88 -0.69 -29.34
CA GLY A 526 13.33 -0.50 -29.47
C GLY A 526 14.18 -1.20 -28.41
N ILE A 527 13.59 -1.97 -27.49
CA ILE A 527 14.33 -2.76 -26.49
C ILE A 527 14.73 -4.09 -27.13
N THR A 528 16.00 -4.17 -27.58
CA THR A 528 16.53 -5.31 -28.34
C THR A 528 17.59 -6.12 -27.59
N ASN A 529 18.14 -5.58 -26.50
CA ASN A 529 19.15 -6.26 -25.70
C ASN A 529 18.54 -7.49 -24.99
N THR A 530 19.07 -8.68 -25.31
CA THR A 530 18.55 -9.97 -24.82
C THR A 530 18.65 -10.12 -23.30
N ASN A 531 19.74 -9.60 -22.69
CA ASN A 531 19.90 -9.65 -21.23
C ASN A 531 18.88 -8.74 -20.55
N ALA A 532 18.69 -7.52 -21.04
CA ALA A 532 17.66 -6.61 -20.51
C ALA A 532 16.26 -7.21 -20.64
N ILE A 533 15.93 -7.84 -21.77
CA ILE A 533 14.65 -8.53 -21.97
C ILE A 533 14.47 -9.67 -20.96
N SER A 534 15.51 -10.47 -20.74
CA SER A 534 15.48 -11.57 -19.75
C SER A 534 15.26 -11.04 -18.34
N GLU A 535 15.95 -9.98 -17.96
CA GLU A 535 15.78 -9.35 -16.63
C GLU A 535 14.39 -8.74 -16.45
N ILE A 536 13.85 -8.07 -17.47
CA ILE A 536 12.48 -7.54 -17.44
C ILE A 536 11.47 -8.68 -17.26
N TYR A 537 11.60 -9.75 -18.05
CA TYR A 537 10.72 -10.91 -17.95
C TYR A 537 10.76 -11.53 -16.55
N GLN A 538 11.96 -11.79 -16.04
CA GLN A 538 12.17 -12.40 -14.73
C GLN A 538 11.64 -11.51 -13.60
N TYR A 539 11.90 -10.20 -13.66
CA TYR A 539 11.38 -9.26 -12.66
C TYR A 539 9.84 -9.26 -12.62
N ILE A 540 9.19 -9.28 -13.78
CA ILE A 540 7.71 -9.32 -13.84
C ILE A 540 7.19 -10.65 -13.30
N VAL A 541 7.81 -11.78 -13.65
CA VAL A 541 7.44 -13.11 -13.10
C VAL A 541 7.49 -13.11 -11.57
N GLU A 542 8.45 -12.40 -10.97
CA GLU A 542 8.68 -12.33 -9.53
C GLU A 542 7.77 -11.32 -8.80
N THR A 543 7.10 -10.40 -9.53
CA THR A 543 6.33 -9.29 -8.96
C THR A 543 4.96 -9.10 -9.63
N PRO A 544 4.07 -10.10 -9.59
CA PRO A 544 2.78 -10.02 -10.27
C PRO A 544 1.93 -8.85 -9.79
N ALA A 545 1.30 -8.14 -10.73
CA ALA A 545 0.44 -6.96 -10.54
C ALA A 545 1.15 -5.70 -9.98
N ASN A 546 2.46 -5.73 -9.76
CA ASN A 546 3.17 -4.62 -9.10
C ASN A 546 3.12 -3.31 -9.90
N TYR A 547 3.35 -3.34 -11.22
CA TYR A 547 3.30 -2.13 -12.04
C TYR A 547 1.89 -1.56 -12.21
N LEU A 548 0.87 -2.41 -12.11
CA LEU A 548 -0.51 -2.02 -12.36
C LEU A 548 -1.06 -1.08 -11.27
N LYS A 549 -0.62 -1.17 -10.02
CA LYS A 549 -1.06 -0.21 -8.99
C LYS A 549 -0.69 1.23 -9.36
N TYR A 550 0.48 1.45 -9.98
CA TYR A 550 0.93 2.75 -10.48
C TYR A 550 0.19 3.15 -11.75
N CYS A 551 0.35 2.36 -12.80
CA CYS A 551 -0.16 2.68 -14.12
C CYS A 551 -1.69 2.68 -14.19
N TRP A 552 -2.33 1.62 -13.71
CA TRP A 552 -3.78 1.52 -13.75
C TRP A 552 -4.45 2.54 -12.82
N GLY A 553 -3.87 2.74 -11.63
CA GLY A 553 -4.33 3.79 -10.71
C GLY A 553 -4.28 5.17 -11.37
N TYR A 554 -3.17 5.51 -12.04
CA TYR A 554 -3.03 6.74 -12.81
C TYR A 554 -4.12 6.87 -13.88
N LEU A 555 -4.37 5.82 -14.67
CA LEU A 555 -5.39 5.83 -15.71
C LEU A 555 -6.80 6.01 -15.13
N CYS A 556 -7.09 5.41 -13.99
CA CYS A 556 -8.35 5.62 -13.29
C CYS A 556 -8.54 7.10 -12.90
N PHE A 557 -7.50 7.78 -12.40
CA PHE A 557 -7.59 9.22 -12.11
C PHE A 557 -7.78 10.07 -13.37
N LEU A 558 -7.15 9.71 -14.49
CA LEU A 558 -7.40 10.38 -15.77
C LEU A 558 -8.84 10.21 -16.24
N ASP A 559 -9.38 9.01 -16.12
CA ASP A 559 -10.75 8.71 -16.53
C ASP A 559 -11.77 9.46 -15.64
N LEU A 560 -11.56 9.51 -14.33
CA LEU A 560 -12.35 10.30 -13.39
C LEU A 560 -12.30 11.81 -13.71
N LYS A 561 -11.12 12.34 -14.03
CA LYS A 561 -10.95 13.73 -14.43
C LYS A 561 -11.70 14.04 -15.74
N THR A 562 -11.61 13.14 -16.69
CA THR A 562 -12.31 13.27 -17.98
C THR A 562 -13.83 13.25 -17.80
N GLU A 563 -14.35 12.36 -16.94
CA GLU A 563 -15.77 12.31 -16.59
C GLU A 563 -16.22 13.64 -15.94
N TRP A 564 -15.45 14.14 -14.97
CA TRP A 564 -15.73 15.41 -14.30
C TRP A 564 -15.73 16.59 -15.28
N GLN A 565 -14.73 16.66 -16.18
CA GLN A 565 -14.66 17.67 -17.24
C GLN A 565 -15.82 17.58 -18.23
N THR A 566 -16.24 16.38 -18.59
CA THR A 566 -17.34 16.14 -19.52
C THR A 566 -18.67 16.61 -18.93
N VAL A 567 -18.90 16.35 -17.64
CA VAL A 567 -20.15 16.71 -16.96
C VAL A 567 -20.25 18.23 -16.72
N LEU A 568 -19.17 18.85 -16.24
CA LEU A 568 -19.17 20.27 -15.86
C LEU A 568 -18.78 21.22 -17.01
N GLY A 569 -18.17 20.72 -18.09
CA GLY A 569 -17.78 21.54 -19.23
C GLY A 569 -16.93 22.75 -18.81
N LYS A 570 -17.45 23.96 -19.05
CA LYS A 570 -16.75 25.22 -18.72
C LYS A 570 -16.68 25.51 -17.21
N ALA A 571 -17.53 24.89 -16.39
CA ALA A 571 -17.52 25.03 -14.94
C ALA A 571 -16.49 24.11 -14.27
N PHE A 572 -15.76 23.28 -15.03
CA PHE A 572 -14.70 22.45 -14.49
C PHE A 572 -13.62 23.28 -13.77
N ASN A 573 -13.33 22.89 -12.54
CA ASN A 573 -12.27 23.47 -11.72
C ASN A 573 -11.32 22.39 -11.21
N SER A 574 -10.05 22.45 -11.62
CA SER A 574 -9.03 21.47 -11.27
C SER A 574 -8.84 21.33 -9.75
N LYS A 575 -8.83 22.46 -9.03
CA LYS A 575 -8.66 22.47 -7.57
C LYS A 575 -9.85 21.80 -6.87
N ALA A 576 -11.09 22.07 -7.29
CA ALA A 576 -12.29 21.46 -6.72
C ALA A 576 -12.31 19.94 -6.98
N PHE A 577 -11.89 19.50 -8.17
CA PHE A 577 -11.72 18.08 -8.49
C PHE A 577 -10.71 17.40 -7.57
N HIS A 578 -9.51 17.96 -7.44
CA HIS A 578 -8.48 17.38 -6.57
C HIS A 578 -8.86 17.41 -5.10
N GLN A 579 -9.50 18.47 -4.64
CA GLN A 579 -10.01 18.57 -3.27
C GLN A 579 -11.01 17.45 -2.98
N TYR A 580 -11.97 17.23 -3.88
CA TYR A 580 -12.96 16.17 -3.71
C TYR A 580 -12.33 14.78 -3.61
N LEU A 581 -11.37 14.46 -4.48
CA LEU A 581 -10.64 13.19 -4.43
C LEU A 581 -9.92 13.01 -3.10
N LEU A 582 -9.21 14.03 -2.64
CA LEU A 582 -8.43 14.00 -1.40
C LEU A 582 -9.32 13.92 -0.16
N GLU A 583 -10.51 14.53 -0.18
CA GLU A 583 -11.51 14.43 0.89
C GLU A 583 -12.11 13.03 1.00
N ILE A 584 -12.41 12.40 -0.15
CA ILE A 584 -12.80 10.98 -0.18
C ILE A 584 -11.66 10.10 0.33
N GLY A 585 -10.41 10.37 -0.08
CA GLY A 585 -9.21 9.65 0.35
C GLY A 585 -9.08 8.24 -0.26
N PRO A 586 -8.11 7.43 0.23
CA PRO A 586 -7.70 6.18 -0.42
C PRO A 586 -8.73 5.06 -0.26
N VAL A 587 -9.64 4.98 -1.23
CA VAL A 587 -10.67 3.93 -1.37
C VAL A 587 -10.54 3.23 -2.73
N GLN A 588 -11.20 2.09 -2.89
CA GLN A 588 -11.28 1.38 -4.18
C GLN A 588 -12.01 2.24 -5.22
N PHE A 589 -11.60 2.17 -6.49
CA PHE A 589 -12.12 3.01 -7.56
C PHE A 589 -13.64 2.90 -7.80
N PRO A 590 -14.31 1.72 -7.69
CA PRO A 590 -15.77 1.67 -7.79
C PRO A 590 -16.48 2.48 -6.69
N VAL A 591 -15.93 2.49 -5.48
CA VAL A 591 -16.46 3.30 -4.37
C VAL A 591 -16.25 4.78 -4.68
N LEU A 592 -15.02 5.18 -5.06
CA LEU A 592 -14.69 6.55 -5.44
C LEU A 592 -15.64 7.07 -6.54
N GLN A 593 -15.80 6.31 -7.63
CA GLN A 593 -16.65 6.67 -8.76
C GLN A 593 -18.12 6.81 -8.34
N LYS A 594 -18.65 5.89 -7.54
CA LYS A 594 -20.02 5.95 -7.01
C LYS A 594 -20.30 7.26 -6.28
N TYR A 595 -19.40 7.70 -5.41
CA TYR A 595 -19.56 8.93 -4.63
C TYR A 595 -19.31 10.18 -5.48
N MET A 596 -18.36 10.13 -6.40
CA MET A 596 -18.10 11.20 -7.36
C MET A 596 -19.34 11.47 -8.24
N GLN A 597 -19.97 10.43 -8.78
CA GLN A 597 -21.17 10.58 -9.60
C GLN A 597 -22.33 11.20 -8.83
N LYS A 598 -22.52 10.81 -7.56
CA LYS A 598 -23.52 11.45 -6.68
C LYS A 598 -23.23 12.93 -6.44
N HIS A 599 -21.96 13.27 -6.25
CA HIS A 599 -21.53 14.66 -6.06
C HIS A 599 -21.76 15.48 -7.34
N LEU A 600 -21.38 14.98 -8.50
CA LEU A 600 -21.63 15.63 -9.79
C LEU A 600 -23.13 15.86 -10.06
N GLN A 601 -23.98 14.88 -9.71
CA GLN A 601 -25.43 15.04 -9.81
C GLN A 601 -25.94 16.19 -8.92
N LYS A 602 -25.44 16.35 -7.70
CA LYS A 602 -25.79 17.47 -6.81
C LYS A 602 -25.39 18.82 -7.45
N LEU A 603 -24.13 18.93 -7.92
CA LEU A 603 -23.63 20.15 -8.56
C LEU A 603 -24.45 20.55 -9.79
N THR A 604 -24.82 19.60 -10.66
CA THR A 604 -25.63 19.88 -11.86
C THR A 604 -27.07 20.28 -11.55
N VAL A 605 -27.65 19.78 -10.46
CA VAL A 605 -28.99 20.19 -9.99
C VAL A 605 -28.95 21.60 -9.40
N GLU A 606 -27.93 21.95 -8.65
CA GLU A 606 -27.73 23.29 -8.08
C GLU A 606 -27.53 24.34 -9.19
N GLU A 607 -26.69 24.06 -10.21
CA GLU A 607 -26.52 24.93 -11.38
C GLU A 607 -27.81 25.08 -12.19
N ASN A 608 -28.55 24.00 -12.41
CA ASN A 608 -29.82 24.05 -13.12
C ASN A 608 -30.91 24.73 -12.29
N GLY A 609 -30.87 24.62 -10.96
CA GLY A 609 -31.77 25.35 -10.04
C GLY A 609 -31.51 26.87 -10.08
N HIS A 610 -30.29 27.31 -10.30
CA HIS A 610 -29.95 28.71 -10.57
C HIS A 610 -30.19 29.11 -12.03
N SER A 611 -30.16 28.15 -12.97
CA SER A 611 -30.35 28.34 -14.42
C SER A 611 -31.79 28.00 -14.89
N ALA A 612 -32.65 27.46 -14.05
CA ALA A 612 -34.06 27.17 -14.38
C ALA A 612 -34.90 28.43 -14.57
N ALA A 613 -34.29 29.64 -14.47
CA ALA A 613 -34.80 30.87 -15.07
C ALA A 613 -34.47 30.98 -16.58
N VAL A 614 -33.65 30.09 -17.17
CA VAL A 614 -33.26 30.13 -18.61
C VAL A 614 -33.11 28.70 -19.18
N ASN A 615 -34.13 28.28 -19.94
CA ASN A 615 -34.15 27.26 -21.01
C ASN A 615 -33.82 25.77 -20.75
N SER A 616 -34.85 24.96 -21.00
CA SER A 616 -34.83 23.54 -21.31
C SER A 616 -34.14 23.26 -22.66
N ASP A 617 -33.13 22.42 -22.68
CA ASP A 617 -32.92 21.28 -23.60
C ASP A 617 -31.48 20.75 -23.52
N THR A 618 -31.33 19.53 -23.12
CA THR A 618 -30.46 18.50 -23.76
C THR A 618 -30.22 17.31 -22.81
N LYS A 619 -31.08 16.30 -22.95
CA LYS A 619 -30.72 14.93 -22.51
C LYS A 619 -29.87 14.28 -23.57
N ARG A 620 -28.57 14.03 -23.28
CA ARG A 620 -27.81 12.99 -23.97
C ARG A 620 -27.24 12.01 -22.93
N ARG A 621 -27.68 10.77 -23.09
CA ARG A 621 -27.30 9.61 -22.29
C ARG A 621 -25.81 9.29 -22.50
N CYS A 622 -25.05 9.19 -21.44
CA CYS A 622 -23.74 8.54 -21.43
C CYS A 622 -23.96 7.02 -21.21
N SER A 623 -23.68 6.19 -22.24
CA SER A 623 -23.90 4.74 -22.24
C SER A 623 -22.63 3.97 -21.97
N PHE A 624 -22.06 4.05 -20.75
CA PHE A 624 -20.86 3.23 -20.45
C PHE A 624 -20.81 2.64 -19.03
N CYS A 625 -21.83 2.79 -18.19
CA CYS A 625 -21.81 2.25 -16.82
C CYS A 625 -23.17 1.74 -16.37
N THR A 626 -23.72 0.70 -17.02
CA THR A 626 -24.93 0.02 -16.50
C THR A 626 -24.86 -1.49 -16.64
N SER A 627 -23.86 -2.15 -16.00
CA SER A 627 -23.93 -3.61 -15.90
C SER A 627 -23.19 -4.25 -14.73
N TYR A 628 -22.88 -3.55 -13.65
CA TYR A 628 -22.31 -4.18 -12.45
C TYR A 628 -22.85 -3.58 -11.14
N PHE A 629 -24.17 -3.63 -10.95
CA PHE A 629 -24.77 -3.55 -9.63
C PHE A 629 -25.85 -4.62 -9.52
N PHE A 630 -25.59 -5.61 -8.71
CA PHE A 630 -26.39 -6.66 -8.05
C PHE A 630 -27.87 -6.86 -8.44
N PRO A 631 -28.30 -8.15 -8.45
CA PRO A 631 -29.59 -8.46 -7.84
C PRO A 631 -29.47 -8.57 -6.33
#